data_0d5efb5aa198ca29f2921ed13767ee99
#
_entry.id   0d5efb5aa198ca29f2921ed13767ee99
#
_cell.length_a   1.000
_cell.length_b   1.000
_cell.length_c   1.000
_cell.angle_alpha   90.00
_cell.angle_beta   90.00
_cell.angle_gamma   90.00
#
_symmetry.space_group_name_H-M   'P 1'
#
loop_
_entity.id
_entity.type
_entity.pdbx_description
1 polymer ?
#
loop_
_entity_poly.entity_id
_entity_poly.type
_entity_poly.pdbx_seq_one_letter_code
_entity_poly.pdbx_strand_id
1 'polypeptide(L)'
;MTSAGLDGPASRATGAGPIPRLVASDLDGTLLDTDGRVSDHTRTVWSGLGARGIETIVVTARPPRWLDHLAELVGAAGSSESTADDVGAHTLAICANGAFVYDLATRRVIEADGFTADEALAVVEHLRRRFPDAGAAVETERGMFRSAAYPDAHAGMPAHDAAVRDCELTALPPDVVVGKILLRDEAWRGDAFVEALTECLGGRGVLAYSGAAGLAEISAPGVTKAARLEAWCAERGIDANDVWAFGDMPNDIPMLTWAGRGVAVENAHDEVLAIADDTCGPHDADGVARYLERHLTLDCHP
;
A
#
# COMPACT_ATOMS: atom_id res chain seq x y z
N MET A 1 18.10 -25.05 45.00
CA MET A 1 16.95 -24.28 44.55
C MET A 1 17.48 -22.97 43.99
N THR A 2 17.78 -22.95 42.73
CA THR A 2 18.28 -21.79 41.95
C THR A 2 17.16 -21.31 41.03
N SER A 3 16.64 -20.11 41.29
CA SER A 3 15.62 -19.47 40.49
C SER A 3 16.27 -18.96 39.19
N ALA A 4 15.81 -19.50 38.06
CA ALA A 4 16.12 -18.95 36.76
C ALA A 4 15.30 -17.68 36.54
N GLY A 5 15.98 -16.55 36.40
CA GLY A 5 15.39 -15.30 35.99
C GLY A 5 14.89 -15.39 34.55
N LEU A 6 13.65 -14.99 34.31
CA LEU A 6 13.09 -14.75 32.99
C LEU A 6 13.64 -13.41 32.52
N ASP A 7 14.59 -13.44 31.58
CA ASP A 7 15.02 -12.26 30.85
C ASP A 7 13.85 -11.83 29.93
N GLY A 8 13.26 -10.68 30.24
CA GLY A 8 12.31 -10.00 29.38
C GLY A 8 13.00 -9.49 28.10
N PRO A 9 12.24 -9.18 27.04
CA PRO A 9 12.81 -8.72 25.78
C PRO A 9 13.65 -7.45 26.03
N ALA A 10 14.90 -7.50 25.59
CA ALA A 10 15.83 -6.39 25.68
C ALA A 10 15.25 -5.17 24.92
N SER A 11 15.00 -4.10 25.66
CA SER A 11 14.72 -2.78 25.10
C SER A 11 15.83 -2.43 24.13
N ARG A 12 15.55 -2.43 22.82
CA ARG A 12 16.47 -1.89 21.80
C ARG A 12 16.68 -0.41 22.10
N ALA A 13 17.93 -0.02 22.17
CA ALA A 13 18.38 1.30 22.60
C ALA A 13 17.73 2.41 21.76
N THR A 14 17.19 3.43 22.43
CA THR A 14 16.76 4.71 21.88
C THR A 14 17.98 5.58 21.49
N GLY A 15 18.73 5.14 20.49
CA GLY A 15 19.78 5.92 19.83
C GLY A 15 19.32 6.25 18.41
N ALA A 16 19.69 7.43 17.89
CA ALA A 16 19.51 7.76 16.48
C ALA A 16 20.14 6.64 15.65
N GLY A 17 19.30 5.80 15.04
CA GLY A 17 19.75 4.74 14.14
C GLY A 17 20.39 5.34 12.88
N PRO A 18 21.03 4.52 12.03
CA PRO A 18 21.59 5.02 10.78
C PRO A 18 20.51 5.74 9.95
N ILE A 19 20.91 6.81 9.26
CA ILE A 19 20.04 7.55 8.34
C ILE A 19 19.61 6.57 7.24
N PRO A 20 18.30 6.42 6.95
CA PRO A 20 17.85 5.51 5.93
C PRO A 20 18.24 6.00 4.53
N ARG A 21 18.38 5.09 3.59
CA ARG A 21 18.46 5.39 2.16
C ARG A 21 17.07 5.50 1.53
N LEU A 22 16.08 4.85 2.12
CA LEU A 22 14.71 4.84 1.64
C LEU A 22 13.72 5.00 2.80
N VAL A 23 12.71 5.83 2.58
CA VAL A 23 11.50 5.90 3.42
C VAL A 23 10.31 5.39 2.61
N ALA A 24 9.69 4.32 3.07
CA ALA A 24 8.48 3.74 2.51
C ALA A 24 7.30 4.03 3.44
N SER A 25 6.16 4.45 2.92
CA SER A 25 4.96 4.72 3.74
C SER A 25 3.70 4.21 3.08
N ASP A 26 2.83 3.58 3.87
CA ASP A 26 1.44 3.48 3.48
C ASP A 26 0.80 4.87 3.40
N LEU A 27 -0.37 4.96 2.79
CA LEU A 27 -1.10 6.22 2.57
C LEU A 27 -2.25 6.41 3.55
N ASP A 28 -3.26 5.55 3.46
CA ASP A 28 -4.53 5.72 4.16
C ASP A 28 -4.38 5.37 5.64
N GLY A 29 -4.66 6.35 6.51
CA GLY A 29 -4.45 6.15 7.94
C GLY A 29 -3.00 6.25 8.38
N THR A 30 -2.06 6.52 7.47
CA THR A 30 -0.62 6.64 7.75
C THR A 30 -0.05 7.99 7.31
N LEU A 31 0.08 8.24 6.00
CA LEU A 31 0.68 9.47 5.48
C LEU A 31 -0.38 10.56 5.18
N LEU A 32 -1.60 10.17 4.86
CA LEU A 32 -2.71 11.05 4.56
C LEU A 32 -3.51 11.39 5.82
N ASP A 33 -4.11 12.59 5.83
CA ASP A 33 -5.08 12.98 6.84
C ASP A 33 -6.42 12.24 6.68
N THR A 34 -7.38 12.51 7.58
CA THR A 34 -8.73 11.90 7.55
C THR A 34 -9.54 12.26 6.31
N ASP A 35 -9.20 13.35 5.62
CA ASP A 35 -9.82 13.75 4.35
C ASP A 35 -9.14 13.10 3.13
N GLY A 36 -8.12 12.27 3.34
CA GLY A 36 -7.34 11.61 2.30
C GLY A 36 -6.38 12.55 1.58
N ARG A 37 -5.95 13.61 2.23
CA ARG A 37 -5.07 14.65 1.68
C ARG A 37 -3.68 14.59 2.33
N VAL A 38 -2.72 15.16 1.62
CA VAL A 38 -1.38 15.43 2.15
C VAL A 38 -1.35 16.85 2.69
N SER A 39 -1.03 17.03 3.96
CA SER A 39 -0.86 18.36 4.55
C SER A 39 0.34 19.09 3.93
N ASP A 40 0.35 20.42 4.02
CA ASP A 40 1.50 21.22 3.56
C ASP A 40 2.77 20.88 4.33
N HIS A 41 2.64 20.54 5.62
CA HIS A 41 3.74 20.13 6.45
C HIS A 41 4.33 18.79 5.99
N THR A 42 3.47 17.76 5.86
CA THR A 42 3.89 16.44 5.36
C THR A 42 4.51 16.54 3.97
N ARG A 43 3.95 17.35 3.07
CA ARG A 43 4.51 17.59 1.72
C ARG A 43 5.90 18.20 1.79
N THR A 44 6.10 19.22 2.64
CA THR A 44 7.39 19.90 2.80
C THR A 44 8.46 18.93 3.31
N VAL A 45 8.15 18.16 4.35
CA VAL A 45 9.08 17.19 4.93
C VAL A 45 9.39 16.07 3.90
N TRP A 46 8.37 15.49 3.30
CA TRP A 46 8.51 14.38 2.34
C TRP A 46 9.36 14.77 1.13
N SER A 47 9.07 15.91 0.49
CA SER A 47 9.86 16.40 -0.65
C SER A 47 11.27 16.84 -0.26
N GLY A 48 11.48 17.27 0.99
CA GLY A 48 12.79 17.64 1.52
C GLY A 48 13.76 16.48 1.73
N LEU A 49 13.26 15.22 1.79
CA LEU A 49 14.11 14.04 1.98
C LEU A 49 15.06 13.81 0.81
N GLY A 50 14.62 14.10 -0.42
CA GLY A 50 15.43 13.97 -1.62
C GLY A 50 16.70 14.84 -1.61
N ALA A 51 16.62 16.05 -1.09
CA ALA A 51 17.77 16.94 -0.95
C ALA A 51 18.86 16.38 0.00
N ARG A 52 18.51 15.35 0.78
CA ARG A 52 19.40 14.64 1.69
C ARG A 52 19.85 13.29 1.16
N GLY A 53 19.52 12.97 -0.08
CA GLY A 53 19.83 11.68 -0.69
C GLY A 53 18.99 10.51 -0.15
N ILE A 54 17.84 10.81 0.49
CA ILE A 54 16.90 9.80 0.99
C ILE A 54 15.79 9.65 -0.05
N GLU A 55 15.68 8.45 -0.59
CA GLU A 55 14.58 8.11 -1.51
C GLU A 55 13.27 7.97 -0.76
N THR A 56 12.15 8.22 -1.44
CA THR A 56 10.81 8.06 -0.87
C THR A 56 9.92 7.26 -1.81
N ILE A 57 9.10 6.37 -1.25
CA ILE A 57 8.12 5.59 -2.01
C ILE A 57 6.84 5.41 -1.19
N VAL A 58 5.69 5.61 -1.81
CA VAL A 58 4.41 5.25 -1.19
C VAL A 58 4.06 3.80 -1.54
N VAL A 59 3.48 3.06 -0.58
CA VAL A 59 3.15 1.64 -0.73
C VAL A 59 1.71 1.41 -0.26
N THR A 60 0.76 1.33 -1.18
CA THR A 60 -0.66 1.44 -0.85
C THR A 60 -1.54 0.32 -1.43
N ALA A 61 -2.68 0.08 -0.80
CA ALA A 61 -3.75 -0.74 -1.36
C ALA A 61 -4.52 -0.02 -2.49
N ARG A 62 -4.43 1.31 -2.60
CA ARG A 62 -5.14 2.06 -3.65
C ARG A 62 -4.74 1.59 -5.05
N PRO A 63 -5.68 1.54 -6.01
CA PRO A 63 -5.35 1.29 -7.41
C PRO A 63 -4.72 2.53 -8.07
N PRO A 64 -4.00 2.40 -9.21
CA PRO A 64 -3.36 3.51 -9.91
C PRO A 64 -4.28 4.71 -10.16
N ARG A 65 -5.52 4.47 -10.58
CA ARG A 65 -6.53 5.48 -10.89
C ARG A 65 -6.92 6.39 -9.72
N TRP A 66 -6.54 6.05 -8.49
CA TRP A 66 -6.81 6.85 -7.29
C TRP A 66 -5.59 7.63 -6.79
N LEU A 67 -4.47 7.59 -7.52
CA LEU A 67 -3.22 8.21 -7.10
C LEU A 67 -2.92 9.55 -7.79
N ASP A 68 -3.71 9.95 -8.78
CA ASP A 68 -3.45 11.16 -9.57
C ASP A 68 -3.38 12.45 -8.74
N HIS A 69 -4.14 12.52 -7.64
CA HIS A 69 -4.11 13.67 -6.72
C HIS A 69 -2.85 13.72 -5.85
N LEU A 70 -2.10 12.61 -5.77
CA LEU A 70 -0.85 12.53 -5.03
C LEU A 70 0.35 13.05 -5.83
N ALA A 71 0.17 13.44 -7.09
CA ALA A 71 1.22 14.11 -7.86
C ALA A 71 1.78 15.37 -7.13
N GLU A 72 0.99 15.95 -6.21
CA GLU A 72 1.42 17.03 -5.33
C GLU A 72 2.49 16.62 -4.29
N LEU A 73 2.58 15.33 -3.92
CA LEU A 73 3.66 14.81 -3.06
C LEU A 73 5.03 14.92 -3.73
N VAL A 74 5.03 14.86 -5.04
CA VAL A 74 6.26 14.82 -5.84
C VAL A 74 6.94 16.18 -5.92
N GLY A 75 6.30 17.25 -5.42
CA GLY A 75 6.81 18.60 -5.49
C GLY A 75 6.93 19.12 -6.94
N ALA A 76 7.09 20.43 -7.10
CA ALA A 76 7.31 21.08 -8.40
C ALA A 76 8.70 20.77 -9.05
N ALA A 77 9.34 19.66 -8.71
CA ALA A 77 10.50 19.12 -9.41
C ALA A 77 10.18 18.63 -10.83
N GLY A 78 8.91 18.65 -11.23
CA GLY A 78 8.45 18.52 -12.62
C GLY A 78 8.69 19.77 -13.46
N SER A 79 9.75 20.53 -13.24
CA SER A 79 10.24 21.52 -14.21
C SER A 79 10.85 20.77 -15.40
N SER A 80 10.34 21.02 -16.56
CA SER A 80 10.46 20.56 -17.92
C SER A 80 11.86 20.22 -18.50
N GLU A 81 12.84 19.81 -17.73
CA GLU A 81 14.19 19.48 -18.19
C GLU A 81 14.77 18.18 -17.58
N SER A 82 13.96 17.37 -16.91
CA SER A 82 14.40 16.06 -16.40
C SER A 82 14.49 15.06 -17.56
N THR A 83 15.69 14.56 -17.84
CA THR A 83 15.92 13.51 -18.83
C THR A 83 15.35 12.19 -18.29
N ALA A 84 15.00 11.26 -19.18
CA ALA A 84 14.39 9.96 -18.83
C ALA A 84 15.21 9.11 -17.82
N ASP A 85 16.48 9.46 -17.61
CA ASP A 85 17.40 8.78 -16.68
C ASP A 85 17.36 9.38 -15.24
N ASP A 86 16.62 10.49 -15.04
CA ASP A 86 16.54 11.21 -13.78
C ASP A 86 15.16 11.04 -13.08
N VAL A 87 14.44 9.96 -13.38
CA VAL A 87 13.22 9.57 -12.67
C VAL A 87 13.64 9.05 -11.30
N GLY A 88 13.92 9.99 -10.38
CA GLY A 88 14.20 9.66 -9.00
C GLY A 88 13.00 8.95 -8.36
N ALA A 89 13.25 8.09 -7.39
CA ALA A 89 12.24 7.33 -6.65
C ALA A 89 11.08 8.18 -6.07
N HIS A 90 11.27 9.50 -5.99
CA HIS A 90 10.29 10.45 -5.47
C HIS A 90 8.97 10.55 -6.25
N THR A 91 8.89 9.95 -7.43
CA THR A 91 7.69 9.98 -8.28
C THR A 91 6.95 8.65 -8.32
N LEU A 92 7.46 7.62 -7.67
CA LEU A 92 6.93 6.27 -7.78
C LEU A 92 6.05 5.88 -6.60
N ALA A 93 5.04 5.08 -6.92
CA ALA A 93 4.15 4.45 -5.94
C ALA A 93 4.04 2.94 -6.23
N ILE A 94 4.21 2.13 -5.20
CA ILE A 94 3.79 0.74 -5.20
C ILE A 94 2.32 0.73 -4.82
N CYS A 95 1.44 0.25 -5.70
CA CYS A 95 0.00 0.34 -5.53
C CYS A 95 -0.72 -0.99 -5.79
N ALA A 96 -2.02 -1.05 -5.53
CA ALA A 96 -2.83 -2.27 -5.56
C ALA A 96 -2.21 -3.41 -4.75
N ASN A 97 -1.77 -3.14 -3.50
CA ASN A 97 -1.11 -4.10 -2.59
C ASN A 97 0.18 -4.72 -3.16
N GLY A 98 0.90 -4.02 -4.03
CA GLY A 98 2.16 -4.50 -4.61
C GLY A 98 2.07 -4.95 -6.06
N ALA A 99 0.86 -4.97 -6.64
CA ALA A 99 0.67 -5.44 -8.01
C ALA A 99 1.27 -4.50 -9.06
N PHE A 100 1.29 -3.21 -8.80
CA PHE A 100 1.74 -2.23 -9.77
C PHE A 100 2.79 -1.28 -9.18
N VAL A 101 3.78 -0.92 -10.00
CA VAL A 101 4.61 0.27 -9.79
C VAL A 101 4.07 1.36 -10.70
N TYR A 102 3.67 2.47 -10.12
CA TYR A 102 3.02 3.58 -10.80
C TYR A 102 3.88 4.84 -10.73
N ASP A 103 4.13 5.44 -11.86
CA ASP A 103 4.81 6.73 -11.94
C ASP A 103 3.77 7.85 -11.87
N LEU A 104 3.80 8.60 -10.77
CA LEU A 104 2.89 9.72 -10.49
C LEU A 104 3.11 10.89 -11.44
N ALA A 105 4.33 11.10 -11.96
CA ALA A 105 4.63 12.19 -12.87
C ALA A 105 4.09 11.93 -14.28
N THR A 106 4.30 10.72 -14.81
CA THR A 106 3.82 10.33 -16.14
C THR A 106 2.41 9.73 -16.12
N ARG A 107 1.87 9.43 -14.93
CA ARG A 107 0.58 8.76 -14.70
C ARG A 107 0.47 7.43 -15.44
N ARG A 108 1.51 6.61 -15.33
CA ARG A 108 1.61 5.31 -16.01
C ARG A 108 2.03 4.21 -15.05
N VAL A 109 1.44 3.05 -15.23
CA VAL A 109 1.98 1.81 -14.67
C VAL A 109 3.23 1.46 -15.47
N ILE A 110 4.37 1.34 -14.78
CA ILE A 110 5.66 1.01 -15.37
C ILE A 110 6.03 -0.46 -15.13
N GLU A 111 5.51 -1.07 -14.06
CA GLU A 111 5.65 -2.49 -13.78
C GLU A 111 4.30 -3.04 -13.30
N ALA A 112 3.97 -4.26 -13.73
CA ALA A 112 2.75 -4.93 -13.35
C ALA A 112 3.03 -6.40 -13.04
N ASP A 113 2.50 -6.88 -11.91
CA ASP A 113 2.52 -8.26 -11.46
C ASP A 113 1.17 -8.61 -10.84
N GLY A 114 0.65 -9.79 -11.16
CA GLY A 114 -0.69 -10.16 -10.72
C GLY A 114 -1.18 -11.43 -11.39
N PHE A 115 -2.48 -11.60 -11.37
CA PHE A 115 -3.12 -12.68 -12.12
C PHE A 115 -3.12 -12.36 -13.63
N THR A 116 -2.99 -13.37 -14.45
CA THR A 116 -3.46 -13.30 -15.83
C THR A 116 -4.99 -13.14 -15.88
N ALA A 117 -5.52 -12.71 -17.01
CA ALA A 117 -6.97 -12.61 -17.20
C ALA A 117 -7.71 -13.93 -16.88
N ASP A 118 -7.20 -15.05 -17.37
CA ASP A 118 -7.80 -16.37 -17.19
C ASP A 118 -7.73 -16.85 -15.73
N GLU A 119 -6.61 -16.64 -15.04
CA GLU A 119 -6.47 -16.96 -13.61
C GLU A 119 -7.44 -16.15 -12.76
N ALA A 120 -7.55 -14.84 -13.00
CA ALA A 120 -8.47 -13.98 -12.28
C ALA A 120 -9.92 -14.42 -12.47
N LEU A 121 -10.33 -14.72 -13.71
CA LEU A 121 -11.67 -15.22 -14.02
C LEU A 121 -11.95 -16.57 -13.34
N ALA A 122 -10.97 -17.49 -13.31
CA ALA A 122 -11.10 -18.76 -12.61
C ALA A 122 -11.28 -18.58 -11.10
N VAL A 123 -10.55 -17.65 -10.48
CA VAL A 123 -10.72 -17.29 -9.06
C VAL A 123 -12.10 -16.68 -8.81
N VAL A 124 -12.53 -15.72 -9.63
CA VAL A 124 -13.87 -15.10 -9.52
C VAL A 124 -14.97 -16.15 -9.64
N GLU A 125 -14.89 -17.06 -10.60
CA GLU A 125 -15.86 -18.15 -10.77
C GLU A 125 -15.86 -19.09 -9.56
N HIS A 126 -14.68 -19.42 -9.01
CA HIS A 126 -14.56 -20.23 -7.81
C HIS A 126 -15.23 -19.58 -6.60
N LEU A 127 -15.00 -18.29 -6.38
CA LEU A 127 -15.60 -17.51 -5.30
C LEU A 127 -17.12 -17.38 -5.44
N ARG A 128 -17.64 -17.16 -6.65
CA ARG A 128 -19.09 -17.10 -6.93
C ARG A 128 -19.84 -18.35 -6.53
N ARG A 129 -19.21 -19.54 -6.60
CA ARG A 129 -19.86 -20.79 -6.15
C ARG A 129 -20.09 -20.81 -4.64
N ARG A 130 -19.24 -20.17 -3.86
CA ARG A 130 -19.33 -20.12 -2.39
C ARG A 130 -20.10 -18.87 -1.91
N PHE A 131 -20.01 -17.78 -2.67
CA PHE A 131 -20.61 -16.47 -2.39
C PHE A 131 -21.43 -16.00 -3.58
N PRO A 132 -22.59 -16.65 -3.87
CA PRO A 132 -23.35 -16.40 -5.10
C PRO A 132 -23.97 -14.98 -5.18
N ASP A 133 -24.20 -14.34 -4.04
CA ASP A 133 -24.80 -13.01 -3.94
C ASP A 133 -23.73 -11.89 -3.91
N ALA A 134 -22.46 -12.25 -3.81
CA ALA A 134 -21.38 -11.27 -3.78
C ALA A 134 -21.15 -10.65 -5.14
N GLY A 135 -21.02 -9.32 -5.16
CA GLY A 135 -20.53 -8.59 -6.31
C GLY A 135 -19.02 -8.73 -6.45
N ALA A 136 -18.54 -8.91 -7.67
CA ALA A 136 -17.13 -9.02 -7.97
C ALA A 136 -16.65 -7.90 -8.90
N ALA A 137 -15.41 -7.46 -8.69
CA ALA A 137 -14.71 -6.57 -9.59
C ALA A 137 -13.22 -6.96 -9.67
N VAL A 138 -12.53 -6.50 -10.69
CA VAL A 138 -11.08 -6.67 -10.83
C VAL A 138 -10.43 -5.33 -11.17
N GLU A 139 -9.33 -5.03 -10.50
CA GLU A 139 -8.47 -3.89 -10.81
C GLU A 139 -7.33 -4.34 -11.71
N THR A 140 -7.16 -3.65 -12.80
CA THR A 140 -6.09 -3.89 -13.77
C THR A 140 -5.25 -2.62 -13.95
N GLU A 141 -4.13 -2.75 -14.66
CA GLU A 141 -3.32 -1.58 -15.06
C GLU A 141 -4.07 -0.62 -16.01
N ARG A 142 -5.22 -1.07 -16.57
CA ARG A 142 -6.06 -0.28 -17.49
C ARG A 142 -7.37 0.18 -16.88
N GLY A 143 -7.56 0.03 -15.58
CA GLY A 143 -8.76 0.39 -14.85
C GLY A 143 -9.51 -0.82 -14.30
N MET A 144 -10.74 -0.57 -13.86
CA MET A 144 -11.58 -1.56 -13.17
C MET A 144 -12.59 -2.19 -14.12
N PHE A 145 -12.76 -3.49 -14.02
CA PHE A 145 -13.90 -4.23 -14.60
C PHE A 145 -14.74 -4.77 -13.47
N ARG A 146 -16.06 -4.57 -13.52
CA ARG A 146 -16.95 -4.99 -12.42
C ARG A 146 -18.23 -5.64 -12.92
N SER A 147 -18.75 -6.59 -12.14
CA SER A 147 -20.08 -7.13 -12.34
C SER A 147 -21.18 -6.15 -11.91
N ALA A 148 -22.36 -6.25 -12.50
CA ALA A 148 -23.50 -5.39 -12.13
C ALA A 148 -23.91 -5.50 -10.65
N ALA A 149 -23.60 -6.64 -10.01
CA ALA A 149 -23.87 -6.86 -8.59
C ALA A 149 -22.82 -6.22 -7.66
N TYR A 150 -21.70 -5.69 -8.18
CA TYR A 150 -20.68 -5.06 -7.34
C TYR A 150 -21.14 -3.67 -6.89
N PRO A 151 -21.36 -3.45 -5.58
CA PRO A 151 -21.75 -2.16 -5.07
C PRO A 151 -20.56 -1.20 -5.10
N ASP A 152 -20.65 -0.16 -5.90
CA ASP A 152 -19.60 0.84 -6.05
C ASP A 152 -19.86 2.04 -5.16
N ALA A 153 -19.11 2.13 -4.07
CA ALA A 153 -19.20 3.25 -3.12
C ALA A 153 -18.66 4.58 -3.70
N HIS A 154 -17.96 4.53 -4.84
CA HIS A 154 -17.34 5.70 -5.49
C HIS A 154 -18.02 6.09 -6.80
N ALA A 155 -19.17 5.45 -7.13
CA ALA A 155 -19.97 5.81 -8.30
C ALA A 155 -20.36 7.30 -8.29
N GLY A 156 -20.23 7.96 -9.43
CA GLY A 156 -20.49 9.39 -9.58
C GLY A 156 -19.26 10.29 -9.39
N MET A 157 -18.09 9.73 -9.08
CA MET A 157 -16.82 10.46 -9.10
C MET A 157 -16.23 10.41 -10.52
N PRO A 158 -16.09 11.52 -11.26
CA PRO A 158 -15.75 11.49 -12.70
C PRO A 158 -14.43 10.76 -13.01
N ALA A 159 -13.39 10.96 -12.19
CA ALA A 159 -12.11 10.29 -12.40
C ALA A 159 -12.18 8.77 -12.16
N HIS A 160 -13.03 8.34 -11.23
CA HIS A 160 -13.31 6.95 -10.97
C HIS A 160 -14.12 6.31 -12.10
N ASP A 161 -15.24 6.94 -12.47
CA ASP A 161 -16.16 6.41 -13.48
C ASP A 161 -15.51 6.26 -14.86
N ALA A 162 -14.60 7.17 -15.22
CA ALA A 162 -13.88 7.11 -16.49
C ALA A 162 -13.01 5.83 -16.66
N ALA A 163 -12.57 5.24 -15.55
CA ALA A 163 -11.72 4.05 -15.53
C ALA A 163 -12.48 2.76 -15.21
N VAL A 164 -13.81 2.83 -15.02
CA VAL A 164 -14.66 1.69 -14.66
C VAL A 164 -15.43 1.18 -15.89
N ARG A 165 -15.46 -0.14 -16.06
CA ARG A 165 -16.20 -0.83 -17.12
C ARG A 165 -17.10 -1.90 -16.50
N ASP A 166 -18.40 -1.78 -16.75
CA ASP A 166 -19.37 -2.81 -16.36
C ASP A 166 -19.29 -3.99 -17.31
N CYS A 167 -19.19 -5.20 -16.75
CA CYS A 167 -19.18 -6.45 -17.51
C CYS A 167 -19.57 -7.63 -16.62
N GLU A 168 -19.88 -8.78 -17.21
CA GLU A 168 -20.26 -9.98 -16.44
C GLU A 168 -19.07 -10.72 -15.79
N LEU A 169 -17.84 -10.23 -16.01
CA LEU A 169 -16.60 -10.92 -15.61
C LEU A 169 -16.57 -12.39 -16.06
N THR A 170 -16.97 -12.62 -17.30
CA THR A 170 -16.86 -13.91 -18.01
C THR A 170 -15.72 -13.89 -19.02
N ALA A 171 -15.25 -12.70 -19.38
CA ALA A 171 -14.09 -12.46 -20.22
C ALA A 171 -13.43 -11.13 -19.83
N LEU A 172 -12.11 -11.08 -19.93
CA LEU A 172 -11.28 -9.90 -19.81
C LEU A 172 -10.41 -9.78 -21.06
N PRO A 173 -9.87 -8.60 -21.38
CA PRO A 173 -8.85 -8.50 -22.41
C PRO A 173 -7.68 -9.43 -22.09
N PRO A 174 -7.14 -10.22 -23.06
CA PRO A 174 -6.21 -11.32 -22.77
C PRO A 174 -4.82 -10.84 -22.30
N ASP A 175 -4.50 -9.58 -22.54
CA ASP A 175 -3.21 -8.94 -22.25
C ASP A 175 -3.25 -8.02 -21.03
N VAL A 176 -4.31 -8.08 -20.20
CA VAL A 176 -4.35 -7.33 -18.94
C VAL A 176 -3.70 -8.11 -17.81
N VAL A 177 -3.06 -7.38 -16.92
CA VAL A 177 -2.63 -7.90 -15.61
C VAL A 177 -3.67 -7.49 -14.57
N VAL A 178 -4.24 -8.47 -13.89
CA VAL A 178 -5.19 -8.22 -12.80
C VAL A 178 -4.42 -8.11 -11.48
N GLY A 179 -4.26 -6.90 -10.99
CA GLY A 179 -3.53 -6.62 -9.75
C GLY A 179 -4.27 -7.08 -8.51
N LYS A 180 -5.60 -6.95 -8.51
CA LYS A 180 -6.43 -7.50 -7.44
C LYS A 180 -7.85 -7.80 -7.89
N ILE A 181 -8.42 -8.81 -7.26
CA ILE A 181 -9.83 -9.17 -7.33
C ILE A 181 -10.51 -8.57 -6.10
N LEU A 182 -11.65 -7.93 -6.31
CA LEU A 182 -12.49 -7.37 -5.27
C LEU A 182 -13.76 -8.22 -5.17
N LEU A 183 -14.08 -8.65 -3.96
CA LEU A 183 -15.36 -9.32 -3.68
C LEU A 183 -16.06 -8.53 -2.60
N ARG A 184 -17.33 -8.16 -2.84
CA ARG A 184 -18.12 -7.44 -1.87
C ARG A 184 -19.46 -8.11 -1.64
N ASP A 185 -19.76 -8.37 -0.38
CA ASP A 185 -21.02 -8.95 0.04
C ASP A 185 -21.52 -8.22 1.29
N GLU A 186 -22.68 -7.58 1.18
CA GLU A 186 -23.25 -6.81 2.28
C GLU A 186 -23.82 -7.70 3.41
N ALA A 187 -24.06 -8.99 3.14
CA ALA A 187 -24.55 -9.94 4.14
C ALA A 187 -23.42 -10.44 5.04
N TRP A 188 -22.17 -10.38 4.58
CA TRP A 188 -21.00 -10.85 5.31
C TRP A 188 -20.29 -9.69 6.02
N ARG A 189 -19.87 -9.92 7.26
CA ARG A 189 -19.21 -8.91 8.09
C ARG A 189 -18.10 -9.52 8.94
N GLY A 190 -17.03 -8.73 9.13
CA GLY A 190 -15.97 -9.04 10.09
C GLY A 190 -15.23 -10.35 9.83
N ASP A 191 -14.70 -10.93 10.89
CA ASP A 191 -13.76 -12.05 10.87
C ASP A 191 -14.33 -13.32 10.19
N ALA A 192 -15.64 -13.56 10.34
CA ALA A 192 -16.29 -14.71 9.70
C ALA A 192 -16.23 -14.67 8.17
N PHE A 193 -16.22 -13.47 7.56
CA PHE A 193 -16.05 -13.31 6.13
C PHE A 193 -14.61 -13.60 5.72
N VAL A 194 -13.66 -13.08 6.47
CA VAL A 194 -12.22 -13.30 6.25
C VAL A 194 -11.87 -14.78 6.34
N GLU A 195 -12.36 -15.48 7.38
CA GLU A 195 -12.15 -16.91 7.57
C GLU A 195 -12.73 -17.74 6.41
N ALA A 196 -14.00 -17.51 6.05
CA ALA A 196 -14.66 -18.22 4.98
C ALA A 196 -13.99 -17.99 3.61
N LEU A 197 -13.50 -16.77 3.35
CA LEU A 197 -12.76 -16.45 2.14
C LEU A 197 -11.39 -17.11 2.11
N THR A 198 -10.66 -17.06 3.22
CA THR A 198 -9.33 -17.68 3.34
C THR A 198 -9.42 -19.19 3.08
N GLU A 199 -10.41 -19.87 3.67
CA GLU A 199 -10.67 -21.29 3.42
C GLU A 199 -11.03 -21.55 1.96
N CYS A 200 -11.93 -20.73 1.39
CA CYS A 200 -12.38 -20.88 0.01
C CYS A 200 -11.23 -20.66 -0.99
N LEU A 201 -10.38 -19.66 -0.78
CA LEU A 201 -9.25 -19.36 -1.66
C LEU A 201 -8.27 -20.52 -1.76
N GLY A 202 -7.98 -21.22 -0.66
CA GLY A 202 -7.15 -22.43 -0.68
C GLY A 202 -5.79 -22.23 -1.38
N GLY A 203 -5.16 -21.06 -1.19
CA GLY A 203 -3.88 -20.69 -1.80
C GLY A 203 -3.96 -20.14 -3.24
N ARG A 204 -5.14 -19.95 -3.81
CA ARG A 204 -5.34 -19.35 -5.14
C ARG A 204 -5.09 -17.85 -5.17
N GLY A 205 -4.95 -17.21 -4.03
CA GLY A 205 -4.69 -15.78 -3.87
C GLY A 205 -4.37 -15.46 -2.43
N VAL A 206 -3.90 -14.24 -2.21
CA VAL A 206 -3.60 -13.69 -0.89
C VAL A 206 -4.69 -12.68 -0.55
N LEU A 207 -5.38 -12.90 0.57
CA LEU A 207 -6.36 -11.95 1.08
C LEU A 207 -5.63 -10.80 1.79
N ALA A 208 -5.83 -9.58 1.33
CA ALA A 208 -5.39 -8.37 1.99
C ALA A 208 -6.57 -7.74 2.74
N TYR A 209 -6.38 -7.44 4.01
CA TYR A 209 -7.38 -6.76 4.83
C TYR A 209 -7.00 -5.31 5.03
N SER A 210 -7.81 -4.41 4.47
CA SER A 210 -7.64 -2.96 4.53
C SER A 210 -8.68 -2.27 5.42
N GLY A 211 -9.40 -3.03 6.25
CA GLY A 211 -10.38 -2.50 7.20
C GLY A 211 -11.76 -2.18 6.62
N ALA A 212 -11.96 -2.23 5.31
CA ALA A 212 -13.26 -1.92 4.71
C ALA A 212 -14.28 -3.04 4.94
N ALA A 213 -15.36 -2.75 5.67
CA ALA A 213 -16.40 -3.74 6.00
C ALA A 213 -17.04 -4.36 4.75
N GLY A 214 -17.08 -5.70 4.71
CA GLY A 214 -17.68 -6.47 3.63
C GLY A 214 -16.93 -6.44 2.30
N LEU A 215 -15.72 -5.88 2.26
CA LEU A 215 -14.82 -5.87 1.12
C LEU A 215 -13.67 -6.86 1.34
N ALA A 216 -13.47 -7.74 0.39
CA ALA A 216 -12.28 -8.56 0.29
C ALA A 216 -11.42 -8.09 -0.89
N GLU A 217 -10.14 -7.92 -0.64
CA GLU A 217 -9.13 -7.63 -1.65
C GLU A 217 -8.23 -8.86 -1.79
N ILE A 218 -8.15 -9.41 -2.99
CA ILE A 218 -7.42 -10.66 -3.24
C ILE A 218 -6.36 -10.38 -4.29
N SER A 219 -5.10 -10.51 -3.91
CA SER A 219 -3.94 -10.40 -4.79
C SER A 219 -3.48 -11.78 -5.26
N ALA A 220 -2.70 -11.84 -6.33
CA ALA A 220 -2.06 -13.06 -6.77
C ALA A 220 -1.09 -13.60 -5.69
N PRO A 221 -0.84 -14.93 -5.65
CA PRO A 221 0.12 -15.51 -4.74
C PRO A 221 1.50 -14.85 -4.89
N GLY A 222 2.09 -14.41 -3.78
CA GLY A 222 3.38 -13.71 -3.77
C GLY A 222 3.31 -12.21 -4.01
N VAL A 223 2.18 -11.66 -4.45
CA VAL A 223 2.00 -10.21 -4.65
C VAL A 223 1.53 -9.58 -3.36
N THR A 224 2.43 -8.87 -2.69
CA THR A 224 2.20 -8.13 -1.45
C THR A 224 2.96 -6.81 -1.45
N LYS A 225 2.57 -5.86 -0.59
CA LYS A 225 3.31 -4.61 -0.36
C LYS A 225 4.80 -4.88 -0.09
N ALA A 226 5.08 -5.81 0.83
CA ALA A 226 6.43 -6.17 1.22
C ALA A 226 7.25 -6.79 0.06
N ALA A 227 6.70 -7.79 -0.62
CA ALA A 227 7.42 -8.48 -1.70
C ALA A 227 7.80 -7.52 -2.85
N ARG A 228 6.90 -6.60 -3.21
CA ARG A 228 7.20 -5.60 -4.25
C ARG A 228 8.23 -4.59 -3.77
N LEU A 229 8.15 -4.11 -2.52
CA LEU A 229 9.13 -3.18 -1.95
C LEU A 229 10.51 -3.83 -1.87
N GLU A 230 10.59 -5.08 -1.42
CA GLU A 230 11.82 -5.86 -1.36
C GLU A 230 12.46 -6.02 -2.74
N ALA A 231 11.68 -6.44 -3.75
CA ALA A 231 12.16 -6.56 -5.12
C ALA A 231 12.66 -5.22 -5.66
N TRP A 232 11.92 -4.14 -5.44
CA TRP A 232 12.28 -2.79 -5.86
C TRP A 232 13.59 -2.32 -5.21
N CYS A 233 13.78 -2.59 -3.92
CA CYS A 233 15.02 -2.29 -3.19
C CYS A 233 16.20 -3.11 -3.71
N ALA A 234 16.00 -4.42 -3.95
CA ALA A 234 17.04 -5.32 -4.45
C ALA A 234 17.61 -4.86 -5.80
N GLU A 235 16.76 -4.42 -6.73
CA GLU A 235 17.19 -3.87 -8.02
C GLU A 235 18.06 -2.62 -7.90
N ARG A 236 17.91 -1.86 -6.82
CA ARG A 236 18.64 -0.61 -6.53
C ARG A 236 19.79 -0.77 -5.54
N GLY A 237 20.04 -2.01 -5.09
CA GLY A 237 21.06 -2.29 -4.09
C GLY A 237 20.81 -1.55 -2.76
N ILE A 238 19.53 -1.43 -2.36
CA ILE A 238 19.12 -0.90 -1.06
C ILE A 238 18.89 -2.10 -0.14
N ASP A 239 19.67 -2.17 0.95
CA ASP A 239 19.50 -3.20 1.98
C ASP A 239 18.31 -2.90 2.87
N ALA A 240 17.61 -3.92 3.34
CA ALA A 240 16.48 -3.75 4.26
C ALA A 240 16.82 -2.89 5.48
N ASN A 241 18.04 -3.00 6.01
CA ASN A 241 18.52 -2.20 7.14
C ASN A 241 18.60 -0.69 6.85
N ASP A 242 18.64 -0.31 5.57
CA ASP A 242 18.65 1.08 5.12
C ASP A 242 17.25 1.62 4.81
N VAL A 243 16.18 0.85 5.12
CA VAL A 243 14.78 1.21 4.87
C VAL A 243 14.06 1.52 6.18
N TRP A 244 13.37 2.66 6.22
CA TRP A 244 12.35 2.91 7.23
C TRP A 244 10.97 2.79 6.59
N ALA A 245 10.06 2.04 7.23
CA ALA A 245 8.72 1.80 6.74
C ALA A 245 7.67 2.27 7.74
N PHE A 246 6.57 2.87 7.25
CA PHE A 246 5.47 3.38 8.06
C PHE A 246 4.16 2.72 7.62
N GLY A 247 3.29 2.37 8.57
CA GLY A 247 2.02 1.72 8.30
C GLY A 247 1.08 1.68 9.49
N ASP A 248 -0.16 1.29 9.24
CA ASP A 248 -1.23 1.25 10.25
C ASP A 248 -2.07 -0.03 10.23
N MET A 249 -2.14 -0.78 9.13
CA MET A 249 -3.03 -1.92 8.97
C MET A 249 -2.28 -3.26 8.86
N PRO A 250 -2.95 -4.41 9.12
CA PRO A 250 -2.33 -5.73 9.08
C PRO A 250 -1.61 -6.08 7.77
N ASN A 251 -2.05 -5.53 6.62
CA ASN A 251 -1.36 -5.72 5.34
C ASN A 251 0.00 -4.99 5.26
N ASP A 252 0.33 -4.14 6.23
CA ASP A 252 1.64 -3.48 6.36
C ASP A 252 2.61 -4.29 7.20
N ILE A 253 2.14 -5.20 8.05
CA ILE A 253 2.98 -5.98 8.97
C ILE A 253 4.19 -6.61 8.27
N PRO A 254 4.05 -7.28 7.10
CA PRO A 254 5.20 -7.83 6.41
C PRO A 254 6.22 -6.77 5.98
N MET A 255 5.78 -5.60 5.54
CA MET A 255 6.64 -4.49 5.14
C MET A 255 7.38 -3.89 6.35
N LEU A 256 6.67 -3.64 7.45
CA LEU A 256 7.24 -3.11 8.68
C LEU A 256 8.26 -4.08 9.31
N THR A 257 7.96 -5.38 9.27
CA THR A 257 8.85 -6.43 9.80
C THR A 257 10.11 -6.60 8.94
N TRP A 258 10.01 -6.44 7.61
CA TRP A 258 11.11 -6.58 6.67
C TRP A 258 12.06 -5.38 6.75
N ALA A 259 11.56 -4.16 6.92
CA ALA A 259 12.37 -2.94 6.96
C ALA A 259 13.32 -2.93 8.16
N GLY A 260 14.44 -2.23 8.04
CA GLY A 260 15.40 -2.03 9.14
C GLY A 260 14.80 -1.24 10.31
N ARG A 261 13.75 -0.45 10.04
CA ARG A 261 12.91 0.18 11.06
C ARG A 261 11.48 0.22 10.60
N GLY A 262 10.62 -0.56 11.25
CA GLY A 262 9.16 -0.52 11.09
C GLY A 262 8.54 0.41 12.13
N VAL A 263 7.81 1.44 11.68
CA VAL A 263 7.19 2.45 12.54
C VAL A 263 5.68 2.41 12.37
N ALA A 264 4.96 2.19 13.45
CA ALA A 264 3.50 2.29 13.47
C ALA A 264 3.07 3.73 13.73
N VAL A 265 1.97 4.19 13.12
CA VAL A 265 1.28 5.40 13.58
C VAL A 265 0.46 5.10 14.85
N GLU A 266 0.19 6.11 15.67
CA GLU A 266 -0.54 5.93 16.96
C GLU A 266 -1.96 5.37 16.76
N ASN A 267 -2.59 5.65 15.62
CA ASN A 267 -3.92 5.12 15.25
C ASN A 267 -3.88 3.73 14.59
N ALA A 268 -2.74 3.07 14.55
CA ALA A 268 -2.60 1.77 13.89
C ALA A 268 -3.38 0.66 14.62
N HIS A 269 -3.68 -0.39 13.88
CA HIS A 269 -4.27 -1.62 14.42
C HIS A 269 -3.38 -2.23 15.51
N ASP A 270 -3.98 -2.81 16.54
CA ASP A 270 -3.26 -3.38 17.71
C ASP A 270 -2.14 -4.37 17.29
N GLU A 271 -2.38 -5.19 16.27
CA GLU A 271 -1.39 -6.13 15.76
C GLU A 271 -0.16 -5.42 15.14
N VAL A 272 -0.36 -4.26 14.53
CA VAL A 272 0.71 -3.44 13.96
C VAL A 272 1.51 -2.77 15.06
N LEU A 273 0.83 -2.20 16.05
CA LEU A 273 1.47 -1.61 17.23
C LEU A 273 2.32 -2.63 18.01
N ALA A 274 1.88 -3.90 18.03
CA ALA A 274 2.57 -4.96 18.76
C ALA A 274 3.90 -5.39 18.12
N ILE A 275 4.09 -5.20 16.79
CA ILE A 275 5.27 -5.66 16.06
C ILE A 275 6.23 -4.54 15.66
N ALA A 276 5.78 -3.29 15.69
CA ALA A 276 6.57 -2.15 15.25
C ALA A 276 7.79 -1.94 16.15
N ASP A 277 8.91 -1.51 15.57
CA ASP A 277 10.11 -1.13 16.31
C ASP A 277 9.92 0.18 17.08
N ASP A 278 9.04 1.07 16.56
CA ASP A 278 8.76 2.38 17.14
C ASP A 278 7.33 2.83 16.80
N THR A 279 6.87 3.90 17.45
CA THR A 279 5.55 4.48 17.18
C THR A 279 5.69 5.99 16.97
N CYS A 280 5.08 6.52 15.92
CA CYS A 280 4.96 7.96 15.69
C CYS A 280 3.58 8.48 16.08
N GLY A 281 3.36 9.80 16.00
CA GLY A 281 2.06 10.40 16.26
C GLY A 281 0.97 9.95 15.29
N PRO A 282 -0.29 10.32 15.53
CA PRO A 282 -1.41 9.93 14.69
C PRO A 282 -1.32 10.59 13.30
N HIS A 283 -1.92 9.95 12.29
CA HIS A 283 -1.84 10.37 10.90
C HIS A 283 -2.43 11.77 10.65
N ASP A 284 -3.50 12.13 11.36
CA ASP A 284 -4.20 13.41 11.26
C ASP A 284 -3.45 14.60 11.92
N ALA A 285 -2.34 14.30 12.61
CA ALA A 285 -1.43 15.28 13.21
C ALA A 285 -0.02 15.23 12.61
N ASP A 286 0.12 14.84 11.34
CA ASP A 286 1.40 14.73 10.62
C ASP A 286 2.40 13.77 11.30
N GLY A 287 1.93 12.67 11.87
CA GLY A 287 2.73 11.76 12.69
C GLY A 287 4.01 11.31 12.01
N VAL A 288 3.93 10.88 10.74
CA VAL A 288 5.09 10.45 9.94
C VAL A 288 6.07 11.59 9.72
N ALA A 289 5.59 12.77 9.29
CA ALA A 289 6.44 13.92 9.01
C ALA A 289 7.20 14.37 10.26
N ARG A 290 6.49 14.52 11.38
CA ARG A 290 7.10 14.91 12.67
C ARG A 290 8.10 13.89 13.19
N TYR A 291 7.86 12.59 12.92
CA TYR A 291 8.81 11.53 13.25
C TYR A 291 10.10 11.66 12.43
N LEU A 292 9.97 11.86 11.12
CA LEU A 292 11.10 12.06 10.21
C LEU A 292 11.92 13.30 10.59
N GLU A 293 11.27 14.43 10.87
CA GLU A 293 11.96 15.65 11.34
C GLU A 293 12.78 15.39 12.59
N ARG A 294 12.18 14.77 13.59
CA ARG A 294 12.84 14.50 14.88
C ARG A 294 14.06 13.60 14.74
N HIS A 295 13.96 12.55 13.90
CA HIS A 295 14.99 11.52 13.81
C HIS A 295 16.06 11.81 12.75
N LEU A 296 15.71 12.60 11.74
CA LEU A 296 16.63 12.99 10.66
C LEU A 296 17.22 14.38 10.82
N THR A 297 16.90 15.09 11.92
CA THR A 297 17.34 16.47 12.17
C THR A 297 17.05 17.36 10.95
N LEU A 298 15.79 17.33 10.50
CA LEU A 298 15.32 18.18 9.41
C LEU A 298 15.09 19.59 10.01
N ASP A 299 16.04 20.51 9.84
CA ASP A 299 15.82 21.91 10.14
C ASP A 299 14.84 22.47 9.11
N CYS A 300 13.56 22.52 9.45
CA CYS A 300 12.60 23.35 8.73
C CYS A 300 12.91 24.81 9.01
N HIS A 301 13.78 25.42 8.21
CA HIS A 301 13.84 26.88 8.15
C HIS A 301 12.62 27.39 7.37
N PRO A 302 11.87 28.37 7.94
CA PRO A 302 10.70 28.95 7.32
C PRO A 302 11.02 29.72 6.03
#